data_d97ba6ac2614527c32697e8bbf4fa345
#
_entry.id   d97ba6ac2614527c32697e8bbf4fa345
#
_cell.length_a   1.000
_cell.length_b   1.000
_cell.length_c   1.000
_cell.angle_alpha   90.00
_cell.angle_beta   90.00
_cell.angle_gamma   90.00
#
_symmetry.space_group_name_H-M   'P 1'
#
loop_
_entity.id
_entity.type
_entity.pdbx_description
1 polymer ?
#
loop_
_entity_poly.entity_id
_entity_poly.type
_entity_poly.pdbx_seq_one_letter_code
_entity_poly.pdbx_strand_id
1 'polypeptide(L)'
;MKTKLTYFGHACFMLTRGDVSMIFDPFLTGNTWDIAKKEDIKCQYIFVSHGHDDHYGDTDFIAKANDALVISTAEVAGKAAAAGCRTHAMHLGGKFDFEF
;
A
#
# COMPACT_ATOMS: atom_id res chain seq x y z
N MET A 1 6.96 21.40 6.27
CA MET A 1 6.79 20.02 6.74
C MET A 1 7.64 19.08 5.89
N LYS A 2 8.40 18.22 6.52
CA LYS A 2 9.29 17.30 5.81
C LYS A 2 8.56 16.01 5.44
N THR A 3 8.92 15.42 4.30
CA THR A 3 8.46 14.11 3.90
C THR A 3 9.55 13.09 4.17
N LYS A 4 9.21 12.04 4.90
CA LYS A 4 10.12 10.94 5.21
C LYS A 4 9.87 9.80 4.22
N LEU A 5 10.94 9.30 3.60
CA LEU A 5 10.90 8.12 2.75
C LEU A 5 11.56 6.95 3.50
N THR A 6 10.83 5.86 3.67
CA THR A 6 11.35 4.63 4.26
C THR A 6 11.34 3.54 3.20
N TYR A 7 12.48 2.92 2.93
CA TYR A 7 12.61 1.85 1.95
C TYR A 7 12.72 0.50 2.67
N PHE A 8 11.83 -0.43 2.34
CA PHE A 8 11.78 -1.75 2.96
C PHE A 8 12.39 -2.86 2.09
N GLY A 9 12.93 -2.50 0.94
CA GLY A 9 13.49 -3.48 0.00
C GLY A 9 12.51 -3.85 -1.11
N HIS A 10 13.04 -4.40 -2.20
CA HIS A 10 12.29 -4.72 -3.41
C HIS A 10 11.61 -3.44 -3.95
N ALA A 11 10.30 -3.46 -4.19
CA ALA A 11 9.55 -2.28 -4.60
C ALA A 11 8.74 -1.66 -3.45
N CYS A 12 8.99 -2.11 -2.21
CA CYS A 12 8.22 -1.69 -1.04
C CYS A 12 8.85 -0.49 -0.37
N PHE A 13 8.13 0.62 -0.33
CA PHE A 13 8.56 1.81 0.39
C PHE A 13 7.36 2.57 0.95
N MET A 14 7.64 3.46 1.91
CA MET A 14 6.59 4.24 2.57
C MET A 14 6.97 5.71 2.60
N LEU A 15 6.00 6.57 2.31
CA LEU A 15 6.13 8.00 2.46
C LEU A 15 5.31 8.45 3.66
N THR A 16 5.92 9.27 4.51
CA THR A 16 5.23 9.84 5.67
C THR A 16 5.41 11.34 5.66
N ARG A 17 4.30 12.06 5.78
CA ARG A 17 4.30 13.51 5.90
C ARG A 17 3.23 13.93 6.89
N GLY A 18 3.64 14.51 8.02
CA GLY A 18 2.71 14.83 9.09
C GLY A 18 2.02 13.57 9.61
N ASP A 19 0.71 13.59 9.63
CA ASP A 19 -0.11 12.46 10.11
C ASP A 19 -0.48 11.48 9.00
N VAL A 20 0.00 11.72 7.77
CA VAL A 20 -0.33 10.89 6.62
C VAL A 20 0.85 9.99 6.27
N SER A 21 0.58 8.69 6.21
CA SER A 21 1.54 7.69 5.73
C SER A 21 0.91 6.88 4.61
N MET A 22 1.69 6.61 3.57
CA MET A 22 1.28 5.79 2.44
C MET A 22 2.36 4.80 2.10
N ILE A 23 1.99 3.54 1.94
CA ILE A 23 2.92 2.47 1.59
C ILE A 23 2.66 2.01 0.16
N PHE A 24 3.74 1.70 -0.56
CA PHE A 24 3.70 1.28 -1.96
C PHE A 24 4.17 -0.16 -2.05
N ASP A 25 3.41 -1.01 -2.75
CA ASP A 25 3.72 -2.41 -3.01
C ASP A 25 4.19 -3.13 -1.74
N PRO A 26 3.32 -3.33 -0.74
CA PRO A 26 3.73 -3.70 0.62
C PRO A 26 4.12 -5.17 0.75
N PHE A 27 5.19 -5.56 0.05
CA PHE A 27 5.77 -6.90 0.11
C PHE A 27 6.75 -6.98 1.27
N LEU A 28 6.28 -7.39 2.45
CA LEU A 28 7.09 -7.52 3.66
C LEU A 28 7.30 -8.98 4.04
N THR A 29 6.23 -9.78 4.10
CA THR A 29 6.34 -11.22 4.36
C THR A 29 7.00 -11.89 3.14
N GLY A 30 8.14 -12.51 3.37
CA GLY A 30 8.94 -13.13 2.29
C GLY A 30 9.97 -12.20 1.65
N ASN A 31 10.01 -10.93 2.05
CA ASN A 31 11.01 -9.97 1.58
C ASN A 31 12.34 -10.29 2.26
N THR A 32 13.38 -10.54 1.46
CA THR A 32 14.68 -10.95 1.98
C THR A 32 15.41 -9.88 2.78
N TRP A 33 15.02 -8.61 2.63
CA TRP A 33 15.60 -7.53 3.42
C TRP A 33 15.17 -7.57 4.88
N ASP A 34 13.94 -8.05 5.15
CA ASP A 34 13.38 -8.25 6.50
C ASP A 34 13.55 -7.04 7.43
N ILE A 35 13.33 -5.84 6.87
CA ILE A 35 13.53 -4.58 7.61
C ILE A 35 12.36 -4.32 8.57
N ALA A 36 11.14 -4.69 8.16
CA ALA A 36 9.93 -4.49 8.97
C ALA A 36 8.97 -5.65 8.75
N LYS A 37 8.04 -5.81 9.68
CA LYS A 37 6.98 -6.81 9.57
C LYS A 37 5.66 -6.12 9.28
N LYS A 38 4.72 -6.84 8.65
CA LYS A 38 3.40 -6.28 8.31
C LYS A 38 2.67 -5.69 9.53
N GLU A 39 2.89 -6.28 10.71
CA GLU A 39 2.28 -5.82 11.96
C GLU A 39 2.79 -4.44 12.40
N ASP A 40 3.96 -4.03 11.93
CA ASP A 40 4.60 -2.77 12.32
C ASP A 40 4.12 -1.58 11.48
N ILE A 41 3.39 -1.83 10.40
CA ILE A 41 3.02 -0.78 9.45
C ILE A 41 1.78 -0.03 9.93
N LYS A 42 1.90 1.29 10.02
CA LYS A 42 0.79 2.21 10.29
C LYS A 42 0.67 3.16 9.11
N CYS A 43 -0.45 3.12 8.42
CA CYS A 43 -0.67 3.96 7.25
C CYS A 43 -2.15 4.18 6.99
N GLN A 44 -2.46 5.20 6.19
CA GLN A 44 -3.81 5.54 5.78
C GLN A 44 -4.08 5.13 4.34
N TYR A 45 -3.03 4.95 3.54
CA TYR A 45 -3.15 4.64 2.11
C TYR A 45 -2.16 3.56 1.71
N ILE A 46 -2.61 2.67 0.81
CA ILE A 46 -1.78 1.61 0.24
C ILE A 46 -1.90 1.71 -1.27
N PHE A 47 -0.76 1.88 -1.96
CA PHE A 47 -0.70 1.91 -3.41
C PHE A 47 -0.12 0.60 -3.91
N VAL A 48 -0.80 -0.07 -4.82
CA VAL A 48 -0.32 -1.33 -5.39
C VAL A 48 -0.20 -1.15 -6.90
N SER A 49 1.00 -1.42 -7.43
CA SER A 49 1.28 -1.21 -8.85
C SER A 49 0.63 -2.29 -9.72
N HIS A 50 0.65 -3.53 -9.27
CA HIS A 50 0.04 -4.66 -9.99
C HIS A 50 -0.16 -5.84 -9.02
N GLY A 51 -0.81 -6.91 -9.49
CA GLY A 51 -1.29 -7.99 -8.64
C GLY A 51 -0.32 -9.12 -8.34
N HIS A 52 0.95 -9.03 -8.74
CA HIS A 52 1.94 -10.06 -8.42
C HIS A 52 2.19 -10.11 -6.90
N ASP A 53 2.45 -11.30 -6.37
CA ASP A 53 2.56 -11.51 -4.93
C ASP A 53 3.69 -10.70 -4.28
N ASP A 54 4.78 -10.48 -5.02
CA ASP A 54 5.92 -9.69 -4.55
C ASP A 54 5.69 -8.16 -4.61
N HIS A 55 4.49 -7.75 -4.97
CA HIS A 55 4.03 -6.36 -4.96
C HIS A 55 2.75 -6.19 -4.14
N TYR A 56 1.73 -7.02 -4.40
CA TYR A 56 0.50 -7.01 -3.62
C TYR A 56 0.79 -7.37 -2.16
N GLY A 57 1.61 -8.39 -1.94
CA GLY A 57 2.18 -8.74 -0.65
C GLY A 57 1.15 -8.79 0.47
N ASP A 58 1.40 -8.00 1.50
CA ASP A 58 0.61 -7.95 2.73
C ASP A 58 -0.52 -6.92 2.69
N THR A 59 -0.96 -6.50 1.49
CA THR A 59 -1.99 -5.46 1.32
C THR A 59 -3.24 -5.74 2.14
N ASP A 60 -3.78 -6.95 2.08
CA ASP A 60 -5.03 -7.26 2.78
C ASP A 60 -4.88 -7.10 4.29
N PHE A 61 -3.79 -7.61 4.84
CA PHE A 61 -3.54 -7.52 6.29
C PHE A 61 -3.39 -6.07 6.73
N ILE A 62 -2.54 -5.30 6.04
CA ILE A 62 -2.23 -3.92 6.40
C ILE A 62 -3.47 -3.04 6.25
N ALA A 63 -4.22 -3.22 5.18
CA ALA A 63 -5.45 -2.45 4.93
C ALA A 63 -6.46 -2.65 6.05
N LYS A 64 -6.70 -3.89 6.45
CA LYS A 64 -7.68 -4.20 7.50
C LYS A 64 -7.20 -3.75 8.88
N ALA A 65 -5.91 -3.92 9.17
CA ALA A 65 -5.35 -3.53 10.47
C ALA A 65 -5.38 -2.01 10.68
N ASN A 66 -5.31 -1.23 9.59
CA ASN A 66 -5.24 0.23 9.66
C ASN A 66 -6.50 0.93 9.14
N ASP A 67 -7.48 0.19 8.64
CA ASP A 67 -8.61 0.74 7.89
C ASP A 67 -8.11 1.65 6.76
N ALA A 68 -7.05 1.23 6.09
CA ALA A 68 -6.41 1.99 5.03
C ALA A 68 -7.15 1.83 3.71
N LEU A 69 -7.05 2.87 2.85
CA LEU A 69 -7.62 2.84 1.52
C LEU A 69 -6.60 2.24 0.54
N VAL A 70 -6.99 1.19 -0.17
CA VAL A 70 -6.16 0.54 -1.19
C VAL A 70 -6.43 1.21 -2.54
N ILE A 71 -5.39 1.73 -3.16
CA ILE A 71 -5.47 2.44 -4.43
C ILE A 71 -4.68 1.64 -5.47
N SER A 72 -5.35 1.22 -6.55
CA SER A 72 -4.72 0.44 -7.60
C SER A 72 -5.57 0.43 -8.86
N THR A 73 -5.17 -0.38 -9.86
CA THR A 73 -5.98 -0.63 -11.05
C THR A 73 -7.30 -1.31 -10.68
N ALA A 74 -8.27 -1.28 -11.57
CA ALA A 74 -9.59 -1.87 -11.32
C ALA A 74 -9.51 -3.35 -10.94
N GLU A 75 -8.64 -4.12 -11.58
CA GLU A 75 -8.50 -5.56 -11.29
C GLU A 75 -7.95 -5.81 -9.89
N VAL A 76 -6.89 -5.09 -9.52
CA VAL A 76 -6.25 -5.25 -8.21
C VAL A 76 -7.16 -4.69 -7.11
N ALA A 77 -7.80 -3.54 -7.34
CA ALA A 77 -8.76 -2.98 -6.40
C ALA A 77 -9.93 -3.95 -6.18
N GLY A 78 -10.40 -4.62 -7.23
CA GLY A 78 -11.43 -5.64 -7.12
C GLY A 78 -11.01 -6.82 -6.23
N LYS A 79 -9.76 -7.27 -6.37
CA LYS A 79 -9.20 -8.32 -5.51
C LYS A 79 -9.20 -7.88 -4.03
N ALA A 80 -8.73 -6.66 -3.77
CA ALA A 80 -8.69 -6.14 -2.40
C ALA A 80 -10.11 -5.94 -1.84
N ALA A 81 -11.04 -5.45 -2.63
CA ALA A 81 -12.44 -5.29 -2.22
C ALA A 81 -13.08 -6.63 -1.85
N ALA A 82 -12.80 -7.68 -2.65
CA ALA A 82 -13.28 -9.03 -2.35
C ALA A 82 -12.70 -9.57 -1.05
N ALA A 83 -11.52 -9.11 -0.65
CA ALA A 83 -10.90 -9.47 0.62
C ALA A 83 -11.41 -8.62 1.79
N GLY A 84 -12.30 -7.65 1.56
CA GLY A 84 -12.88 -6.81 2.60
C GLY A 84 -12.20 -5.46 2.83
N CYS A 85 -11.30 -5.05 1.92
CA CYS A 85 -10.61 -3.77 2.05
C CYS A 85 -11.42 -2.63 1.44
N ARG A 86 -11.22 -1.40 1.97
CA ARG A 86 -11.70 -0.20 1.28
C ARG A 86 -10.78 0.07 0.09
N THR A 87 -11.34 0.44 -1.05
CA THR A 87 -10.59 0.55 -2.29
C THR A 87 -10.96 1.78 -3.10
N HIS A 88 -10.01 2.24 -3.91
CA HIS A 88 -10.20 3.24 -4.94
C HIS A 88 -9.51 2.74 -6.22
N ALA A 89 -10.30 2.44 -7.25
CA ALA A 89 -9.78 1.94 -8.51
C ALA A 89 -9.39 3.09 -9.44
N MET A 90 -8.24 2.95 -10.11
CA MET A 90 -7.77 3.91 -11.10
C MET A 90 -7.46 3.20 -12.41
N HIS A 91 -7.65 3.89 -13.52
CA HIS A 91 -7.24 3.39 -14.84
C HIS A 91 -5.75 3.65 -15.06
N LEU A 92 -5.12 2.82 -15.89
CA LEU A 92 -3.76 3.06 -16.35
C LEU A 92 -3.69 4.44 -17.02
N GLY A 93 -2.71 5.25 -16.60
CA GLY A 93 -2.59 6.61 -17.08
C GLY A 93 -3.57 7.60 -16.46
N GLY A 94 -4.45 7.14 -15.60
CA GLY A 94 -5.39 7.99 -14.88
C GLY A 94 -4.75 8.76 -13.74
N LYS A 95 -5.47 9.77 -13.26
CA LYS A 95 -5.06 10.54 -12.09
C LYS A 95 -6.28 10.91 -11.25
N PHE A 96 -6.04 11.17 -9.98
CA PHE A 96 -7.08 11.56 -9.04
C PHE A 96 -6.46 12.42 -7.93
N ASP A 97 -7.13 13.49 -7.55
CA ASP A 97 -6.66 14.38 -6.49
C ASP A 97 -7.27 13.92 -5.15
N PHE A 98 -6.43 13.35 -4.30
CA PHE A 98 -6.83 12.97 -2.94
C PHE A 98 -6.67 14.16 -2.00
N GLU A 99 -7.24 14.05 -0.78
CA GLU A 99 -7.22 15.17 0.17
C GLU A 99 -5.87 15.41 0.86
N PHE A 100 -4.92 14.53 0.67
CA PHE A 100 -3.60 14.68 1.29
C PHE A 100 -2.55 15.34 0.38
#